data_0d4df25e817e797c08b61bd648c6bc1b
#
_entry.id   0d4df25e817e797c08b61bd648c6bc1b
#
_cell.length_a   1.000
_cell.length_b   1.000
_cell.length_c   1.000
_cell.angle_alpha   90.00
_cell.angle_beta   90.00
_cell.angle_gamma   90.00
#
_symmetry.space_group_name_H-M   'P 1'
#
loop_
_entity.id
_entity.type
_entity.pdbx_description
1 polymer ?
#
loop_
_entity_poly.entity_id
_entity_poly.type
_entity_poly.pdbx_seq_one_letter_code
_entity_poly.pdbx_strand_id
1 'polypeptide(L)'
;MATAADVLYKEQKDTLHKLGQVGIEKIYANTAWMSEHNMNFYGDLDGHKKHRKNAMNDFLEDFEGGSYKYAKLPHLRFAADSFDLCLSGHFLFTYDDRFDYEFHLASIISMIEVSREVRIFPLVDMNNSRCAKERNFSPFVYRLLRELPEFGLNAEIVPVDFEFQKRAGFMMKIVKN
;
A
#
# COMPACT_ATOMS: atom_id res chain seq x y z
N MET A 1 -9.74 -1.52 -17.04
CA MET A 1 -10.55 -0.92 -15.96
C MET A 1 -9.81 -1.14 -14.65
N ALA A 2 -9.71 -0.13 -13.79
CA ALA A 2 -9.09 -0.28 -12.47
C ALA A 2 -10.13 -0.71 -11.42
N THR A 3 -9.71 -1.51 -10.44
CA THR A 3 -10.52 -1.90 -9.27
C THR A 3 -9.74 -1.56 -8.02
N ALA A 4 -10.36 -0.83 -7.10
CA ALA A 4 -9.82 -0.59 -5.77
C ALA A 4 -10.46 -1.57 -4.77
N ALA A 5 -9.65 -2.10 -3.85
CA ALA A 5 -10.08 -3.10 -2.88
C ALA A 5 -9.67 -2.73 -1.46
N ASP A 6 -10.63 -2.72 -0.53
CA ASP A 6 -10.37 -2.42 0.88
C ASP A 6 -11.44 -3.06 1.77
N VAL A 7 -11.10 -3.30 3.04
CA VAL A 7 -12.04 -3.81 4.05
C VAL A 7 -13.12 -2.81 4.41
N LEU A 8 -12.88 -1.52 4.19
CA LEU A 8 -13.83 -0.45 4.47
C LEU A 8 -14.92 -0.32 3.39
N TYR A 9 -14.72 -0.86 2.18
CA TYR A 9 -15.68 -0.72 1.07
C TYR A 9 -16.96 -1.54 1.23
N LYS A 10 -17.16 -2.18 2.38
CA LYS A 10 -18.46 -2.71 2.81
C LYS A 10 -19.35 -1.66 3.50
N GLU A 11 -18.77 -0.54 3.91
CA GLU A 11 -19.48 0.52 4.62
C GLU A 11 -20.27 1.41 3.64
N GLN A 12 -21.24 2.13 4.18
CA GLN A 12 -22.01 3.11 3.41
C GLN A 12 -21.17 4.36 3.11
N LYS A 13 -21.46 5.02 2.02
CA LYS A 13 -20.78 6.24 1.53
C LYS A 13 -20.63 7.32 2.61
N ASP A 14 -21.70 7.61 3.36
CA ASP A 14 -21.68 8.60 4.43
C ASP A 14 -20.72 8.23 5.57
N THR A 15 -20.63 6.94 5.89
CA THR A 15 -19.67 6.44 6.89
C THR A 15 -18.24 6.63 6.40
N LEU A 16 -17.97 6.28 5.14
CA LEU A 16 -16.67 6.47 4.52
C LEU A 16 -16.25 7.93 4.46
N HIS A 17 -17.19 8.82 4.14
CA HIS A 17 -16.96 10.27 4.17
C HIS A 17 -16.54 10.75 5.56
N LYS A 18 -17.28 10.38 6.60
CA LYS A 18 -16.97 10.75 8.00
C LYS A 18 -15.58 10.21 8.42
N LEU A 19 -15.30 8.95 8.11
CA LEU A 19 -13.99 8.33 8.41
C LEU A 19 -12.85 9.05 7.69
N GLY A 20 -13.04 9.40 6.42
CA GLY A 20 -12.07 10.15 5.63
C GLY A 20 -11.80 11.56 6.19
N GLN A 21 -12.84 12.29 6.58
CA GLN A 21 -12.71 13.60 7.22
C GLN A 21 -11.93 13.52 8.53
N VAL A 22 -12.32 12.62 9.43
CA VAL A 22 -11.61 12.40 10.71
C VAL A 22 -10.16 11.99 10.48
N GLY A 23 -9.89 11.14 9.48
CA GLY A 23 -8.54 10.73 9.10
C GLY A 23 -7.68 11.92 8.64
N ILE A 24 -8.23 12.78 7.80
CA ILE A 24 -7.56 14.00 7.34
C ILE A 24 -7.27 14.92 8.53
N GLU A 25 -8.25 15.20 9.38
CA GLU A 25 -8.05 16.07 10.55
C GLU A 25 -6.96 15.54 11.49
N LYS A 26 -6.97 14.25 11.80
CA LYS A 26 -5.95 13.63 12.67
C LYS A 26 -4.54 13.75 12.10
N ILE A 27 -4.35 13.56 10.80
CA ILE A 27 -3.05 13.67 10.16
C ILE A 27 -2.48 15.10 10.31
N TYR A 28 -3.32 16.12 10.17
CA TYR A 28 -2.87 17.51 10.23
C TYR A 28 -2.94 18.15 11.63
N ALA A 29 -3.49 17.46 12.62
CA ALA A 29 -3.45 17.90 14.02
C ALA A 29 -2.03 17.85 14.63
N ASN A 30 -1.18 16.96 14.13
CA ASN A 30 0.23 16.86 14.52
C ASN A 30 1.09 16.74 13.27
N THR A 31 1.94 17.71 13.03
CA THR A 31 2.79 17.80 11.83
C THR A 31 4.22 17.31 12.04
N ALA A 32 4.55 16.71 13.20
CA ALA A 32 5.89 16.20 13.50
C ALA A 32 6.39 15.15 12.48
N TRP A 33 5.48 14.38 11.87
CA TRP A 33 5.81 13.41 10.83
C TRP A 33 6.39 14.03 9.56
N MET A 34 6.16 15.32 9.30
CA MET A 34 6.64 16.00 8.09
C MET A 34 8.15 15.96 7.92
N SER A 35 8.92 15.97 9.03
CA SER A 35 10.37 15.91 8.97
C SER A 35 10.91 14.64 8.29
N GLU A 36 10.14 13.57 8.34
CA GLU A 36 10.48 12.26 7.76
C GLU A 36 9.90 12.03 6.37
N HIS A 37 9.19 13.04 5.81
CA HIS A 37 8.51 12.91 4.53
C HIS A 37 9.01 13.95 3.51
N ASN A 38 8.93 13.57 2.24
CA ASN A 38 9.27 14.42 1.10
C ASN A 38 7.99 15.03 0.54
N MET A 39 7.90 16.37 0.56
CA MET A 39 6.75 17.11 0.07
C MET A 39 6.89 17.59 -1.38
N ASN A 40 8.00 17.31 -2.05
CA ASN A 40 8.29 17.85 -3.39
C ASN A 40 7.16 17.60 -4.40
N PHE A 41 6.51 16.44 -4.34
CA PHE A 41 5.39 16.12 -5.22
C PHE A 41 4.14 16.99 -4.94
N TYR A 42 3.94 17.39 -3.69
CA TYR A 42 2.76 18.15 -3.27
C TYR A 42 3.02 19.66 -3.17
N GLY A 43 4.28 20.08 -3.29
CA GLY A 43 4.76 21.44 -3.07
C GLY A 43 4.98 21.74 -1.58
N ASP A 44 3.92 21.68 -0.79
CA ASP A 44 3.93 21.94 0.65
C ASP A 44 2.83 21.16 1.40
N LEU A 45 2.67 21.46 2.68
CA LEU A 45 1.64 20.83 3.53
C LEU A 45 0.22 21.13 3.06
N ASP A 46 -0.04 22.35 2.63
CA ASP A 46 -1.37 22.76 2.17
C ASP A 46 -1.70 22.08 0.82
N GLY A 47 -0.71 21.97 -0.05
CA GLY A 47 -0.80 21.18 -1.29
C GLY A 47 -1.11 19.71 -0.99
N HIS A 48 -0.40 19.08 -0.05
CA HIS A 48 -0.67 17.71 0.37
C HIS A 48 -2.10 17.57 0.94
N LYS A 49 -2.54 18.49 1.79
CA LYS A 49 -3.90 18.50 2.35
C LYS A 49 -4.97 18.66 1.28
N LYS A 50 -4.73 19.53 0.30
CA LYS A 50 -5.60 19.74 -0.86
C LYS A 50 -5.72 18.46 -1.70
N HIS A 51 -4.60 17.80 -2.02
CA HIS A 51 -4.60 16.54 -2.75
C HIS A 51 -5.42 15.46 -2.04
N ARG A 52 -5.27 15.30 -0.72
CA ARG A 52 -6.05 14.34 0.06
C ARG A 52 -7.56 14.63 0.04
N LYS A 53 -7.94 15.92 0.16
CA LYS A 53 -9.35 16.31 0.08
C LYS A 53 -9.93 16.06 -1.31
N ASN A 54 -9.18 16.38 -2.35
CA ASN A 54 -9.62 16.15 -3.73
C ASN A 54 -9.79 14.64 -3.99
N ALA A 55 -8.81 13.82 -3.59
CA ALA A 55 -8.91 12.37 -3.73
C ALA A 55 -10.09 11.76 -2.95
N MET A 56 -10.42 12.31 -1.77
CA MET A 56 -11.60 11.88 -1.02
C MET A 56 -12.90 12.25 -1.75
N ASN A 57 -13.00 13.45 -2.33
CA ASN A 57 -14.19 13.87 -3.07
C ASN A 57 -14.38 13.02 -4.33
N ASP A 58 -13.33 12.82 -5.10
CA ASP A 58 -13.28 11.98 -6.29
C ASP A 58 -13.69 10.53 -5.97
N PHE A 59 -13.12 9.96 -4.91
CA PHE A 59 -13.51 8.66 -4.39
C PHE A 59 -15.01 8.58 -4.08
N LEU A 60 -15.56 9.59 -3.39
CA LEU A 60 -16.97 9.60 -3.00
C LEU A 60 -17.91 9.76 -4.21
N GLU A 61 -17.49 10.51 -5.24
CA GLU A 61 -18.25 10.62 -6.49
C GLU A 61 -18.36 9.29 -7.21
N ASP A 62 -17.25 8.54 -7.28
CA ASP A 62 -17.15 7.27 -8.02
C ASP A 62 -17.51 6.03 -7.20
N PHE A 63 -17.71 6.15 -5.89
CA PHE A 63 -17.83 5.01 -4.98
C PHE A 63 -18.92 4.00 -5.38
N GLU A 64 -20.05 4.48 -5.87
CA GLU A 64 -21.18 3.66 -6.29
C GLU A 64 -21.02 3.12 -7.73
N GLY A 65 -19.99 3.55 -8.46
CA GLY A 65 -19.71 3.16 -9.84
C GLY A 65 -19.20 1.71 -10.03
N GLY A 66 -19.05 0.95 -8.94
CA GLY A 66 -18.69 -0.46 -8.96
C GLY A 66 -17.21 -0.78 -9.10
N SER A 67 -16.33 0.24 -9.14
CA SER A 67 -14.87 0.08 -9.16
C SER A 67 -14.27 -0.22 -7.78
N TYR A 68 -15.02 0.05 -6.70
CA TYR A 68 -14.61 -0.18 -5.31
C TYR A 68 -15.23 -1.46 -4.79
N LYS A 69 -14.39 -2.40 -4.36
CA LYS A 69 -14.82 -3.74 -3.92
C LYS A 69 -14.36 -4.03 -2.50
N TYR A 70 -15.27 -4.55 -1.68
CA TYR A 70 -14.84 -5.12 -0.41
C TYR A 70 -13.90 -6.30 -0.66
N ALA A 71 -12.70 -6.23 -0.10
CA ALA A 71 -11.78 -7.35 -0.05
C ALA A 71 -10.88 -7.24 1.18
N LYS A 72 -10.39 -8.38 1.65
CA LYS A 72 -9.56 -8.49 2.86
C LYS A 72 -8.41 -9.46 2.63
N LEU A 73 -7.18 -8.97 2.73
CA LEU A 73 -6.00 -9.81 2.82
C LEU A 73 -6.01 -10.64 4.12
N PRO A 74 -5.46 -11.85 4.09
CA PRO A 74 -4.78 -12.49 2.98
C PRO A 74 -5.71 -13.24 1.98
N HIS A 75 -7.03 -13.09 2.07
CA HIS A 75 -7.98 -13.85 1.26
C HIS A 75 -8.74 -12.96 0.29
N LEU A 76 -8.22 -12.83 -0.92
CA LEU A 76 -8.89 -12.14 -2.01
C LEU A 76 -9.87 -13.08 -2.72
N ARG A 77 -11.10 -12.61 -2.97
CA ARG A 77 -12.18 -13.40 -3.61
C ARG A 77 -12.42 -12.94 -5.05
N PHE A 78 -11.34 -12.71 -5.79
CA PHE A 78 -11.39 -12.47 -7.23
C PHE A 78 -11.04 -13.76 -7.98
N ALA A 79 -11.43 -13.86 -9.25
CA ALA A 79 -11.01 -14.97 -10.08
C ALA A 79 -9.50 -14.94 -10.34
N ALA A 80 -8.89 -16.12 -10.52
CA ALA A 80 -7.48 -16.20 -10.87
C ALA A 80 -7.18 -15.41 -12.15
N ASP A 81 -6.02 -14.76 -12.20
CA ASP A 81 -5.51 -13.98 -13.32
C ASP A 81 -6.51 -12.92 -13.86
N SER A 82 -7.40 -12.41 -12.99
CA SER A 82 -8.41 -11.41 -13.38
C SER A 82 -7.83 -10.00 -13.53
N PHE A 83 -6.59 -9.77 -13.09
CA PHE A 83 -5.89 -8.50 -13.20
C PHE A 83 -4.53 -8.68 -13.86
N ASP A 84 -4.09 -7.70 -14.65
CA ASP A 84 -2.73 -7.67 -15.18
C ASP A 84 -1.72 -7.25 -14.09
N LEU A 85 -2.15 -6.38 -13.17
CA LEU A 85 -1.32 -5.81 -12.11
C LEU A 85 -2.12 -5.64 -10.83
N CYS A 86 -1.56 -6.09 -9.71
CA CYS A 86 -2.03 -5.80 -8.36
C CYS A 86 -1.04 -4.88 -7.63
N LEU A 87 -1.53 -3.77 -7.10
CA LEU A 87 -0.73 -2.80 -6.35
C LEU A 87 -1.10 -2.83 -4.86
N SER A 88 -0.10 -2.93 -3.98
CA SER A 88 -0.25 -2.74 -2.55
C SER A 88 0.58 -1.54 -2.11
N GLY A 89 -0.10 -0.40 -1.87
CA GLY A 89 0.54 0.84 -1.45
C GLY A 89 0.35 1.12 0.04
N HIS A 90 1.45 1.39 0.77
CA HIS A 90 1.44 1.80 2.18
C HIS A 90 0.64 0.87 3.11
N PHE A 91 0.73 -0.46 2.91
CA PHE A 91 0.02 -1.43 3.73
C PHE A 91 0.95 -2.52 4.28
N LEU A 92 1.35 -3.51 3.50
CA LEU A 92 2.03 -4.70 4.02
C LEU A 92 3.24 -4.36 4.89
N PHE A 93 4.36 -3.98 4.31
CA PHE A 93 5.59 -3.71 5.08
C PHE A 93 5.50 -2.46 5.94
N THR A 94 4.59 -1.52 5.64
CA THR A 94 4.34 -0.32 6.45
C THR A 94 3.85 -0.68 7.86
N TYR A 95 3.12 -1.79 8.01
CA TYR A 95 2.56 -2.28 9.25
C TYR A 95 3.14 -3.65 9.67
N ASP A 96 4.42 -3.88 9.43
CA ASP A 96 5.10 -5.14 9.78
C ASP A 96 5.22 -5.37 11.31
N ASP A 97 4.90 -4.36 12.12
CA ASP A 97 4.74 -4.44 13.56
C ASP A 97 3.37 -5.04 13.99
N ARG A 98 2.39 -5.08 13.09
CA ARG A 98 1.01 -5.54 13.34
C ARG A 98 0.66 -6.86 12.69
N PHE A 99 1.37 -7.20 11.63
CA PHE A 99 1.15 -8.40 10.84
C PHE A 99 2.43 -9.23 10.82
N ASP A 100 2.30 -10.53 11.08
CA ASP A 100 3.41 -11.46 11.05
C ASP A 100 3.87 -11.81 9.62
N TYR A 101 4.93 -12.57 9.54
CA TYR A 101 5.49 -13.02 8.26
C TYR A 101 4.50 -13.86 7.45
N GLU A 102 3.78 -14.75 8.11
CA GLU A 102 2.81 -15.67 7.53
C GLU A 102 1.67 -14.88 6.86
N PHE A 103 1.21 -13.79 7.48
CA PHE A 103 0.25 -12.88 6.88
C PHE A 103 0.80 -12.22 5.61
N HIS A 104 2.06 -11.77 5.62
CA HIS A 104 2.70 -11.17 4.45
C HIS A 104 2.82 -12.17 3.31
N LEU A 105 3.32 -13.36 3.57
CA LEU A 105 3.46 -14.42 2.57
C LEU A 105 2.11 -14.81 1.98
N ALA A 106 1.11 -15.11 2.82
CA ALA A 106 -0.22 -15.47 2.38
C ALA A 106 -0.90 -14.35 1.57
N SER A 107 -0.68 -13.09 1.95
CA SER A 107 -1.18 -11.93 1.22
C SER A 107 -0.56 -11.82 -0.17
N ILE A 108 0.75 -12.01 -0.29
CA ILE A 108 1.45 -12.00 -1.57
C ILE A 108 0.97 -13.12 -2.48
N ILE A 109 0.85 -14.34 -1.95
CA ILE A 109 0.31 -15.50 -2.71
C ILE A 109 -1.09 -15.18 -3.21
N SER A 110 -1.98 -14.67 -2.35
CA SER A 110 -3.34 -14.32 -2.75
C SER A 110 -3.38 -13.21 -3.81
N MET A 111 -2.52 -12.21 -3.72
CA MET A 111 -2.42 -11.15 -4.74
C MET A 111 -1.93 -11.69 -6.09
N ILE A 112 -0.91 -12.56 -6.10
CA ILE A 112 -0.38 -13.12 -7.35
C ILE A 112 -1.31 -14.19 -7.95
N GLU A 113 -2.14 -14.87 -7.16
CA GLU A 113 -3.17 -15.76 -7.67
C GLU A 113 -4.19 -15.02 -8.55
N VAL A 114 -4.59 -13.82 -8.15
CA VAL A 114 -5.59 -13.00 -8.86
C VAL A 114 -4.99 -12.10 -9.94
N SER A 115 -3.65 -12.00 -10.01
CA SER A 115 -2.98 -11.11 -10.97
C SER A 115 -1.75 -11.75 -11.61
N ARG A 116 -1.24 -11.12 -12.69
CA ARG A 116 -0.02 -11.55 -13.38
C ARG A 116 1.24 -10.97 -12.76
N GLU A 117 1.13 -9.78 -12.20
CA GLU A 117 2.22 -9.06 -11.54
C GLU A 117 1.70 -8.41 -10.25
N VAL A 118 2.53 -8.42 -9.20
CA VAL A 118 2.28 -7.73 -7.94
C VAL A 118 3.38 -6.72 -7.70
N ARG A 119 3.01 -5.51 -7.28
CA ARG A 119 3.95 -4.49 -6.80
C ARG A 119 3.56 -4.02 -5.41
N ILE A 120 4.54 -3.99 -4.50
CA ILE A 120 4.36 -3.60 -3.11
C ILE A 120 5.29 -2.43 -2.79
N PHE A 121 4.72 -1.33 -2.30
CA PHE A 121 5.43 -0.09 -1.97
C PHE A 121 4.83 0.57 -0.72
N PRO A 122 5.64 1.15 0.16
CA PRO A 122 7.09 1.04 0.31
C PRO A 122 7.52 -0.27 0.99
N LEU A 123 8.84 -0.51 1.05
CA LEU A 123 9.41 -1.69 1.70
C LEU A 123 9.90 -1.44 3.14
N VAL A 124 9.50 -0.33 3.72
CA VAL A 124 9.91 0.15 5.05
C VAL A 124 8.72 0.25 5.98
N ASP A 125 8.96 0.13 7.29
CA ASP A 125 7.92 0.33 8.30
C ASP A 125 7.49 1.82 8.41
N MET A 126 6.31 2.05 9.00
CA MET A 126 5.72 3.39 9.12
C MET A 126 6.64 4.39 9.86
N ASN A 127 7.41 3.93 10.82
CA ASN A 127 8.18 4.79 11.69
C ASN A 127 9.64 4.94 11.24
N ASN A 128 10.08 4.24 10.17
CA ASN A 128 11.50 4.10 9.82
C ASN A 128 12.36 3.70 11.03
N SER A 129 11.74 3.16 12.07
CA SER A 129 12.36 2.97 13.38
C SER A 129 13.49 1.93 13.35
N ARG A 130 13.45 1.05 12.36
CA ARG A 130 14.47 0.03 12.12
C ARG A 130 15.48 0.43 11.05
N CYS A 131 15.28 1.59 10.43
CA CYS A 131 16.10 2.10 9.32
C CYS A 131 17.27 2.96 9.78
N ALA A 132 18.08 2.52 10.74
CA ALA A 132 19.30 3.20 11.10
C ALA A 132 20.43 2.90 10.10
N LYS A 133 20.75 3.87 9.27
CA LYS A 133 21.99 4.05 8.48
C LYS A 133 22.17 3.32 7.14
N GLU A 134 21.54 2.21 6.84
CA GLU A 134 21.61 1.54 5.54
C GLU A 134 20.19 1.22 5.06
N ARG A 135 19.98 0.87 3.77
CA ARG A 135 18.67 0.53 3.20
C ARG A 135 17.96 -0.57 3.99
N ASN A 136 17.40 -0.23 5.15
CA ASN A 136 16.77 -1.21 6.03
C ASN A 136 15.30 -1.36 5.62
N PHE A 137 15.06 -2.25 4.68
CA PHE A 137 13.73 -2.76 4.41
C PHE A 137 13.21 -3.52 5.64
N SER A 138 11.89 -3.70 5.72
CA SER A 138 11.30 -4.64 6.65
C SER A 138 12.07 -5.98 6.62
N PRO A 139 12.36 -6.61 7.75
CA PRO A 139 13.07 -7.90 7.80
C PRO A 139 12.37 -8.99 6.98
N PHE A 140 11.06 -8.88 6.76
CA PHE A 140 10.28 -9.80 5.95
C PHE A 140 10.63 -9.73 4.46
N VAL A 141 11.08 -8.58 3.95
CA VAL A 141 11.48 -8.41 2.54
C VAL A 141 12.58 -9.40 2.16
N TYR A 142 13.65 -9.49 2.96
CA TYR A 142 14.78 -10.39 2.65
C TYR A 142 14.40 -11.86 2.76
N ARG A 143 13.52 -12.20 3.68
CA ARG A 143 13.00 -13.55 3.83
C ARG A 143 12.12 -13.93 2.64
N LEU A 144 11.24 -13.06 2.22
CA LEU A 144 10.38 -13.25 1.04
C LEU A 144 11.18 -13.43 -0.25
N LEU A 145 12.20 -12.60 -0.50
CA LEU A 145 13.07 -12.75 -1.68
C LEU A 145 13.72 -14.13 -1.77
N ARG A 146 13.99 -14.76 -0.62
CA ARG A 146 14.60 -16.08 -0.53
C ARG A 146 13.60 -17.21 -0.70
N GLU A 147 12.38 -17.05 -0.18
CA GLU A 147 11.37 -18.11 -0.10
C GLU A 147 10.38 -18.10 -1.27
N LEU A 148 10.07 -16.94 -1.87
CA LEU A 148 9.12 -16.86 -3.00
C LEU A 148 9.49 -17.75 -4.21
N PRO A 149 10.77 -17.97 -4.56
CA PRO A 149 11.13 -18.92 -5.62
C PRO A 149 10.64 -20.36 -5.38
N GLU A 150 10.49 -20.80 -4.12
CA GLU A 150 9.96 -22.13 -3.77
C GLU A 150 8.47 -22.27 -4.14
N PHE A 151 7.77 -21.14 -4.28
CA PHE A 151 6.37 -21.06 -4.75
C PHE A 151 6.24 -20.82 -6.25
N GLY A 152 7.35 -20.92 -7.02
CA GLY A 152 7.34 -20.64 -8.46
C GLY A 152 7.19 -19.16 -8.79
N LEU A 153 7.65 -18.27 -7.90
CA LEU A 153 7.56 -16.81 -8.06
C LEU A 153 8.96 -16.20 -8.17
N ASN A 154 9.09 -15.21 -9.06
CA ASN A 154 10.28 -14.37 -9.11
C ASN A 154 9.98 -13.03 -8.45
N ALA A 155 10.85 -12.61 -7.52
CA ALA A 155 10.73 -11.36 -6.80
C ALA A 155 12.01 -10.54 -6.90
N GLU A 156 11.87 -9.25 -7.18
CA GLU A 156 12.98 -8.30 -7.29
C GLU A 156 12.68 -6.99 -6.57
N ILE A 157 13.72 -6.29 -6.11
CA ILE A 157 13.61 -4.95 -5.56
C ILE A 157 13.95 -3.95 -6.67
N VAL A 158 13.01 -3.06 -6.96
CA VAL A 158 13.10 -2.09 -8.05
C VAL A 158 13.06 -0.66 -7.48
N PRO A 159 13.95 0.25 -7.92
CA PRO A 159 13.87 1.65 -7.55
C PRO A 159 12.64 2.30 -8.16
N VAL A 160 12.08 3.30 -7.46
CA VAL A 160 10.99 4.15 -7.93
C VAL A 160 11.35 5.62 -7.76
N ASP A 161 10.92 6.46 -8.70
CA ASP A 161 11.19 7.90 -8.66
C ASP A 161 10.35 8.65 -7.62
N PHE A 162 9.32 8.01 -7.08
CA PHE A 162 8.47 8.57 -6.04
C PHE A 162 8.98 8.19 -4.66
N GLU A 163 9.29 9.18 -3.85
CA GLU A 163 9.67 9.04 -2.45
C GLU A 163 8.85 10.00 -1.61
N PHE A 164 7.78 9.51 -0.98
CA PHE A 164 7.03 10.29 0.01
C PHE A 164 7.66 10.16 1.40
N GLN A 165 7.79 8.96 1.92
CA GLN A 165 8.54 8.67 3.13
C GLN A 165 10.02 8.61 2.78
N LYS A 166 10.87 9.38 3.48
CA LYS A 166 12.31 9.41 3.23
C LYS A 166 12.92 8.00 3.26
N ARG A 167 13.80 7.71 2.30
CA ARG A 167 14.48 6.41 2.11
C ARG A 167 13.56 5.26 1.66
N ALA A 168 12.33 5.55 1.29
CA ALA A 168 11.35 4.57 0.83
C ALA A 168 11.22 4.49 -0.70
N GLY A 169 12.26 4.85 -1.46
CA GLY A 169 12.27 4.88 -2.94
C GLY A 169 12.45 3.51 -3.60
N PHE A 170 11.89 2.43 -3.01
CA PHE A 170 11.98 1.08 -3.57
C PHE A 170 10.66 0.33 -3.42
N MET A 171 10.34 -0.50 -4.42
CA MET A 171 9.22 -1.43 -4.39
C MET A 171 9.69 -2.87 -4.59
N MET A 172 8.91 -3.82 -4.16
CA MET A 172 9.04 -5.24 -4.53
C MET A 172 8.12 -5.51 -5.72
N LYS A 173 8.70 -6.06 -6.78
CA LYS A 173 7.97 -6.55 -7.95
C LYS A 173 8.01 -8.07 -7.94
N ILE A 174 6.87 -8.71 -8.14
CA ILE A 174 6.69 -10.17 -8.07
C ILE A 174 5.93 -10.61 -9.32
N VAL A 175 6.41 -11.67 -9.97
CA VAL A 175 5.78 -12.29 -11.14
C VAL A 175 5.80 -13.82 -11.02
N LYS A 176 4.89 -14.50 -11.70
CA LYS A 176 4.94 -15.97 -11.88
C LYS A 176 6.12 -16.34 -12.80
N ASN A 177 6.81 -17.47 -12.53
CA ASN A 177 7.86 -18.01 -13.38
C ASN A 177 7.32 -18.54 -14.70
#